data_d956370e9f39f2d89a12a346f50c5ecf
#
_entry.id   d956370e9f39f2d89a12a346f50c5ecf
#
_cell.length_a   1.000
_cell.length_b   1.000
_cell.length_c   1.000
_cell.angle_alpha   90.00
_cell.angle_beta   90.00
_cell.angle_gamma   90.00
#
_symmetry.space_group_name_H-M   'P 1'
#
loop_
_entity.id
_entity.type
_entity.pdbx_description
1 polymer ?
#
loop_
_entity_poly.entity_id
_entity_poly.type
_entity_poly.pdbx_seq_one_letter_code
_entity_poly.pdbx_strand_id
1 'polypeptide(L)'
;VVPKLQNYDGLIWGGSSLNIYNDTPEIRRQISFMKECFKNVKKILAICWGMQVAVTAAGGEVKKGAKGSHIGIANDIELTNEGLNNQLYKDKSNKFNTPAFNFDEVVTTPAGAIHLASNKINKIQGLNFKSGVSEIWGLQYHPEITYTKMVDIIKFRKDTLIKKRNRFKDEQEVNNHINFIQEEIKISKKDFRMLELRNWLNIIN
;
A
#
# COMPACT_ATOMS: atom_id res chain seq x y z
N VAL A 1 -16.67 2.15 21.18
CA VAL A 1 -16.04 1.07 21.98
C VAL A 1 -14.88 0.57 21.16
N VAL A 2 -13.67 0.68 21.68
CA VAL A 2 -12.49 0.06 21.06
C VAL A 2 -12.57 -1.45 21.32
N PRO A 3 -12.46 -2.31 20.29
CA PRO A 3 -12.48 -3.75 20.50
C PRO A 3 -11.29 -4.19 21.37
N LYS A 4 -11.43 -5.30 22.06
CA LYS A 4 -10.32 -5.93 22.81
C LYS A 4 -9.32 -6.50 21.77
N LEU A 5 -8.29 -5.73 21.44
CA LEU A 5 -7.33 -6.02 20.37
C LEU A 5 -6.62 -7.36 20.57
N GLN A 6 -6.44 -7.78 21.82
CA GLN A 6 -5.80 -9.05 22.18
C GLN A 6 -6.58 -10.29 21.72
N ASN A 7 -7.85 -10.14 21.35
CA ASN A 7 -8.69 -11.25 20.88
C ASN A 7 -8.53 -11.55 19.39
N TYR A 8 -7.64 -10.85 18.70
CA TYR A 8 -7.40 -11.02 17.26
C TYR A 8 -5.99 -11.55 17.01
N ASP A 9 -5.87 -12.52 16.11
CA ASP A 9 -4.59 -13.11 15.71
C ASP A 9 -3.76 -12.14 14.87
N GLY A 10 -4.42 -11.25 14.13
CA GLY A 10 -3.79 -10.22 13.31
C GLY A 10 -4.74 -9.09 12.94
N LEU A 11 -4.18 -8.02 12.39
CA LEU A 11 -4.88 -6.82 11.94
C LEU A 11 -4.53 -6.52 10.48
N ILE A 12 -5.55 -6.29 9.65
CA ILE A 12 -5.37 -5.70 8.32
C ILE A 12 -5.87 -4.25 8.37
N TRP A 13 -5.01 -3.30 8.01
CA TRP A 13 -5.37 -1.89 7.90
C TRP A 13 -5.31 -1.45 6.44
N GLY A 14 -6.46 -1.07 5.88
CA GLY A 14 -6.63 -0.75 4.47
C GLY A 14 -6.29 0.68 4.08
N GLY A 15 -6.68 1.03 2.85
CA GLY A 15 -6.44 2.33 2.23
C GLY A 15 -7.38 3.45 2.68
N SER A 16 -6.98 4.69 2.39
CA SER A 16 -7.78 5.92 2.57
C SER A 16 -7.38 6.95 1.51
N SER A 17 -8.20 8.00 1.36
CA SER A 17 -7.89 9.16 0.50
C SER A 17 -7.26 10.34 1.26
N LEU A 18 -6.91 10.16 2.54
CA LEU A 18 -6.27 11.18 3.36
C LEU A 18 -4.78 11.35 2.98
N ASN A 19 -4.21 12.52 3.31
CA ASN A 19 -2.78 12.79 3.24
C ASN A 19 -2.26 12.97 4.66
N ILE A 20 -1.33 12.13 5.10
CA ILE A 20 -0.95 12.02 6.51
C ILE A 20 -0.31 13.29 7.07
N TYR A 21 0.36 14.06 6.23
CA TYR A 21 0.98 15.34 6.60
C TYR A 21 0.00 16.50 6.77
N ASN A 22 -1.31 16.32 6.52
CA ASN A 22 -2.33 17.31 6.82
C ASN A 22 -2.60 17.44 8.34
N ASP A 23 -2.16 16.48 9.12
CA ASP A 23 -2.18 16.48 10.60
C ASP A 23 -3.54 16.86 11.21
N THR A 24 -4.63 16.33 10.64
CA THR A 24 -5.98 16.59 11.18
C THR A 24 -6.24 15.76 12.44
N PRO A 25 -7.23 16.11 13.28
CA PRO A 25 -7.61 15.33 14.45
C PRO A 25 -7.93 13.86 14.12
N GLU A 26 -8.52 13.59 12.95
CA GLU A 26 -8.83 12.24 12.46
C GLU A 26 -7.56 11.44 12.19
N ILE A 27 -6.56 12.08 11.57
CA ILE A 27 -5.26 11.45 11.27
C ILE A 27 -4.53 11.15 12.57
N ARG A 28 -4.47 12.12 13.50
CA ARG A 28 -3.84 11.93 14.82
C ARG A 28 -4.48 10.79 15.61
N ARG A 29 -5.82 10.65 15.57
CA ARG A 29 -6.53 9.52 16.19
C ARG A 29 -6.12 8.18 15.56
N GLN A 30 -5.98 8.11 14.24
CA GLN A 30 -5.55 6.89 13.56
C GLN A 30 -4.11 6.53 13.90
N ILE A 31 -3.20 7.50 13.94
CA ILE A 31 -1.80 7.27 14.37
C ILE A 31 -1.76 6.80 15.82
N SER A 32 -2.54 7.43 16.71
CA SER A 32 -2.62 7.02 18.13
C SER A 32 -3.18 5.61 18.28
N PHE A 33 -4.21 5.26 17.50
CA PHE A 33 -4.78 3.91 17.50
C PHE A 33 -3.79 2.87 16.95
N MET A 34 -3.02 3.20 15.92
CA MET A 34 -1.95 2.31 15.43
C MET A 34 -0.89 2.07 16.50
N LYS A 35 -0.49 3.10 17.27
CA LYS A 35 0.43 2.94 18.41
C LYS A 35 -0.15 2.01 19.49
N GLU A 36 -1.46 2.04 19.69
CA GLU A 36 -2.13 1.11 20.61
C GLU A 36 -2.16 -0.32 20.03
N CYS A 37 -2.37 -0.46 18.72
CA CYS A 37 -2.24 -1.76 18.04
C CYS A 37 -0.85 -2.37 18.21
N PHE A 38 0.22 -1.56 18.15
CA PHE A 38 1.61 -2.03 18.37
C PHE A 38 1.84 -2.64 19.74
N LYS A 39 1.02 -2.31 20.74
CA LYS A 39 1.12 -2.88 22.09
C LYS A 39 0.34 -4.19 22.25
N ASN A 40 -0.64 -4.46 21.38
CA ASN A 40 -1.66 -5.46 21.62
C ASN A 40 -1.82 -6.50 20.50
N VAL A 41 -1.40 -6.20 19.27
CA VAL A 41 -1.59 -7.08 18.11
C VAL A 41 -0.24 -7.55 17.59
N LYS A 42 -0.01 -8.86 17.53
CA LYS A 42 1.30 -9.42 17.15
C LYS A 42 1.62 -9.26 15.67
N LYS A 43 0.63 -9.33 14.78
CA LYS A 43 0.83 -9.35 13.32
C LYS A 43 -0.08 -8.32 12.66
N ILE A 44 0.51 -7.42 11.86
CA ILE A 44 -0.23 -6.35 11.16
C ILE A 44 0.15 -6.37 9.68
N LEU A 45 -0.87 -6.41 8.81
CA LEU A 45 -0.73 -6.11 7.38
C LEU A 45 -1.29 -4.70 7.13
N ALA A 46 -0.43 -3.80 6.74
CA ALA A 46 -0.75 -2.39 6.55
C ALA A 46 -0.68 -2.04 5.06
N ILE A 47 -1.83 -1.72 4.43
CA ILE A 47 -1.97 -1.54 2.98
C ILE A 47 -2.20 -0.06 2.66
N CYS A 48 -1.39 0.51 1.78
CA CYS A 48 -1.47 1.87 1.27
C CYS A 48 -1.49 2.91 2.43
N TRP A 49 -2.64 3.51 2.71
CA TRP A 49 -2.81 4.40 3.86
C TRP A 49 -2.41 3.72 5.18
N GLY A 50 -2.78 2.46 5.36
CA GLY A 50 -2.39 1.67 6.53
C GLY A 50 -0.87 1.62 6.72
N MET A 51 -0.09 1.42 5.64
CA MET A 51 1.37 1.47 5.70
C MET A 51 1.86 2.87 6.09
N GLN A 52 1.28 3.93 5.55
CA GLN A 52 1.66 5.30 5.86
C GLN A 52 1.39 5.63 7.34
N VAL A 53 0.24 5.21 7.87
CA VAL A 53 -0.10 5.35 9.30
C VAL A 53 0.88 4.55 10.18
N ALA A 54 1.17 3.30 9.83
CA ALA A 54 2.06 2.44 10.59
C ALA A 54 3.50 2.98 10.60
N VAL A 55 4.00 3.42 9.45
CA VAL A 55 5.33 4.04 9.30
C VAL A 55 5.42 5.30 10.16
N THR A 56 4.44 6.20 10.07
CA THR A 56 4.43 7.44 10.85
C THR A 56 4.31 7.16 12.36
N ALA A 57 3.47 6.21 12.75
CA ALA A 57 3.33 5.80 14.16
C ALA A 57 4.63 5.21 14.74
N ALA A 58 5.46 4.59 13.90
CA ALA A 58 6.75 4.01 14.26
C ALA A 58 7.95 4.98 14.08
N GLY A 59 7.70 6.27 13.81
CA GLY A 59 8.73 7.31 13.71
C GLY A 59 9.36 7.48 12.32
N GLY A 60 8.79 6.87 11.29
CA GLY A 60 9.16 7.15 9.90
C GLY A 60 8.44 8.37 9.35
N GLU A 61 8.68 8.71 8.08
CA GLU A 61 8.16 9.89 7.42
C GLU A 61 7.53 9.56 6.07
N VAL A 62 6.40 10.20 5.79
CA VAL A 62 5.66 10.12 4.52
C VAL A 62 5.51 11.51 3.93
N LYS A 63 5.78 11.64 2.64
CA LYS A 63 5.64 12.90 1.88
C LYS A 63 4.89 12.66 0.59
N LYS A 64 4.51 13.77 -0.06
CA LYS A 64 4.02 13.74 -1.44
C LYS A 64 5.09 13.14 -2.35
N GLY A 65 4.71 12.20 -3.20
CA GLY A 65 5.61 11.51 -4.12
C GLY A 65 6.37 12.47 -5.03
N ALA A 66 7.69 12.41 -4.98
CA ALA A 66 8.57 13.30 -5.74
C ALA A 66 8.62 12.94 -7.23
N LYS A 67 8.54 11.63 -7.56
CA LYS A 67 8.68 11.11 -8.92
C LYS A 67 7.35 10.83 -9.61
N GLY A 68 6.23 11.07 -8.95
CA GLY A 68 4.92 10.83 -9.53
C GLY A 68 3.93 10.17 -8.59
N SER A 69 3.01 9.40 -9.16
CA SER A 69 1.93 8.71 -8.45
C SER A 69 1.55 7.44 -9.23
N HIS A 70 0.90 6.53 -8.53
CA HIS A 70 0.26 5.38 -9.17
C HIS A 70 -1.23 5.67 -9.29
N ILE A 71 -1.76 5.54 -10.50
CA ILE A 71 -3.17 5.76 -10.80
C ILE A 71 -3.73 4.48 -11.41
N GLY A 72 -4.28 3.61 -10.56
CA GLY A 72 -4.84 2.33 -10.95
C GLY A 72 -3.85 1.17 -11.06
N ILE A 73 -2.59 1.46 -11.32
CA ILE A 73 -1.53 0.45 -11.48
C ILE A 73 -0.18 0.95 -10.97
N ALA A 74 0.57 0.08 -10.33
CA ALA A 74 2.00 0.19 -10.12
C ALA A 74 2.72 -0.84 -10.98
N ASN A 75 3.49 -0.35 -11.94
CA ASN A 75 4.25 -1.17 -12.86
C ASN A 75 5.65 -1.47 -12.33
N ASP A 76 6.20 -2.58 -12.78
CA ASP A 76 7.61 -2.92 -12.57
C ASP A 76 8.00 -2.86 -11.09
N ILE A 77 7.18 -3.38 -10.20
CA ILE A 77 7.61 -3.57 -8.81
C ILE A 77 8.64 -4.70 -8.81
N GLU A 78 9.80 -4.42 -8.23
CA GLU A 78 10.90 -5.37 -8.09
C GLU A 78 11.14 -5.67 -6.61
N LEU A 79 11.27 -6.95 -6.30
CA LEU A 79 11.62 -7.42 -4.96
C LEU A 79 13.11 -7.19 -4.71
N THR A 80 13.45 -6.78 -3.49
CA THR A 80 14.84 -6.79 -3.01
C THR A 80 15.28 -8.23 -2.70
N ASN A 81 16.55 -8.42 -2.36
CA ASN A 81 17.03 -9.73 -1.88
C ASN A 81 16.28 -10.16 -0.61
N GLU A 82 16.00 -9.23 0.29
CA GLU A 82 15.21 -9.45 1.50
C GLU A 82 13.76 -9.76 1.16
N GLY A 83 13.19 -9.10 0.12
CA GLY A 83 11.86 -9.37 -0.39
C GLY A 83 11.72 -10.77 -0.95
N LEU A 84 12.70 -11.23 -1.74
CA LEU A 84 12.73 -12.59 -2.30
C LEU A 84 12.75 -13.69 -1.22
N ASN A 85 13.34 -13.40 -0.08
CA ASN A 85 13.44 -14.32 1.05
C ASN A 85 12.34 -14.10 2.11
N ASN A 86 11.43 -13.14 1.91
CA ASN A 86 10.37 -12.85 2.87
C ASN A 86 9.13 -13.73 2.62
N GLN A 87 8.58 -14.30 3.68
CA GLN A 87 7.40 -15.17 3.61
C GLN A 87 6.19 -14.49 2.95
N LEU A 88 6.05 -13.15 3.07
CA LEU A 88 4.98 -12.40 2.42
C LEU A 88 4.98 -12.56 0.90
N TYR A 89 6.17 -12.68 0.30
CA TYR A 89 6.35 -12.78 -1.17
C TYR A 89 6.62 -14.21 -1.65
N LYS A 90 6.38 -15.22 -0.82
CA LYS A 90 6.51 -16.61 -1.23
C LYS A 90 5.72 -16.87 -2.51
N ASP A 91 6.34 -17.50 -3.50
CA ASP A 91 5.79 -17.80 -4.83
C ASP A 91 5.43 -16.58 -5.70
N LYS A 92 5.83 -15.35 -5.28
CA LYS A 92 5.71 -14.14 -6.09
C LYS A 92 6.88 -14.02 -7.07
N SER A 93 6.59 -13.54 -8.28
CA SER A 93 7.65 -13.21 -9.24
C SER A 93 8.54 -12.08 -8.71
N ASN A 94 9.83 -12.11 -9.03
CA ASN A 94 10.76 -11.04 -8.67
C ASN A 94 10.30 -9.68 -9.17
N LYS A 95 9.67 -9.65 -10.35
CA LYS A 95 9.12 -8.44 -10.97
C LYS A 95 7.66 -8.65 -11.33
N PHE A 96 6.80 -7.68 -10.99
CA PHE A 96 5.37 -7.77 -11.21
C PHE A 96 4.68 -6.40 -11.29
N ASN A 97 3.49 -6.40 -11.90
CA ASN A 97 2.54 -5.30 -11.86
C ASN A 97 1.43 -5.59 -10.84
N THR A 98 0.85 -4.54 -10.25
CA THR A 98 -0.21 -4.71 -9.26
C THR A 98 -1.12 -3.48 -9.22
N PRO A 99 -2.41 -3.61 -8.81
CA PRO A 99 -3.26 -2.46 -8.60
C PRO A 99 -2.70 -1.51 -7.55
N ALA A 100 -2.69 -0.22 -7.83
CA ALA A 100 -2.21 0.82 -6.90
C ALA A 100 -2.87 2.17 -7.17
N PHE A 101 -3.11 2.94 -6.11
CA PHE A 101 -3.62 4.30 -6.21
C PHE A 101 -3.06 5.15 -5.08
N ASN A 102 -1.95 5.83 -5.30
CA ASN A 102 -1.31 6.68 -4.29
C ASN A 102 -0.60 7.89 -4.89
N PHE A 103 -0.60 8.97 -4.14
CA PHE A 103 0.11 10.23 -4.44
C PHE A 103 1.29 10.46 -3.51
N ASP A 104 1.34 9.75 -2.40
CA ASP A 104 2.30 9.92 -1.32
C ASP A 104 3.22 8.70 -1.24
N GLU A 105 4.41 8.89 -0.68
CA GLU A 105 5.42 7.85 -0.52
C GLU A 105 6.10 7.92 0.84
N VAL A 106 6.54 6.77 1.33
CA VAL A 106 7.44 6.68 2.48
C VAL A 106 8.82 7.17 2.07
N VAL A 107 9.32 8.21 2.73
CA VAL A 107 10.65 8.78 2.48
C VAL A 107 11.66 8.41 3.55
N THR A 108 11.21 8.21 4.79
CA THR A 108 12.03 7.72 5.89
C THR A 108 11.35 6.49 6.49
N THR A 109 12.05 5.37 6.54
CA THR A 109 11.55 4.13 7.12
C THR A 109 11.75 4.12 8.64
N PRO A 110 10.91 3.39 9.40
CA PRO A 110 11.16 3.13 10.81
C PRO A 110 12.52 2.48 11.05
N ALA A 111 13.07 2.68 12.24
CA ALA A 111 14.34 2.06 12.62
C ALA A 111 14.26 0.52 12.51
N GLY A 112 15.28 -0.09 11.92
CA GLY A 112 15.34 -1.54 11.71
C GLY A 112 14.38 -2.09 10.66
N ALA A 113 13.73 -1.23 9.88
CA ALA A 113 12.85 -1.68 8.81
C ALA A 113 13.62 -2.35 7.67
N ILE A 114 13.09 -3.46 7.21
CA ILE A 114 13.60 -4.23 6.07
C ILE A 114 12.84 -3.80 4.83
N HIS A 115 13.55 -3.34 3.80
CA HIS A 115 13.00 -2.94 2.52
C HIS A 115 12.77 -4.19 1.66
N LEU A 116 11.53 -4.43 1.23
CA LEU A 116 11.13 -5.65 0.53
C LEU A 116 10.91 -5.46 -0.97
N ALA A 117 10.39 -4.30 -1.38
CA ALA A 117 10.02 -4.05 -2.77
C ALA A 117 10.11 -2.57 -3.14
N SER A 118 10.43 -2.30 -4.39
CA SER A 118 10.56 -0.93 -4.96
C SER A 118 10.04 -0.86 -6.39
N ASN A 119 9.84 0.34 -6.90
CA ASN A 119 9.80 0.61 -8.34
C ASN A 119 10.37 2.00 -8.65
N LYS A 120 10.35 2.41 -9.92
CA LYS A 120 10.92 3.69 -10.37
C LYS A 120 10.23 4.92 -9.77
N ILE A 121 8.94 4.82 -9.42
CA ILE A 121 8.14 5.92 -8.87
C ILE A 121 8.31 6.00 -7.36
N ASN A 122 8.07 4.92 -6.63
CA ASN A 122 8.25 4.87 -5.18
C ASN A 122 9.40 3.93 -4.81
N LYS A 123 10.36 4.45 -4.09
CA LYS A 123 11.46 3.63 -3.55
C LYS A 123 10.94 2.53 -2.63
N ILE A 124 9.90 2.82 -1.86
CA ILE A 124 9.33 1.90 -0.89
C ILE A 124 7.94 1.46 -1.37
N GLN A 125 7.87 0.23 -1.87
CA GLN A 125 6.62 -0.45 -2.24
C GLN A 125 6.24 -1.54 -1.25
N GLY A 126 7.23 -2.08 -0.53
CA GLY A 126 7.05 -3.08 0.50
C GLY A 126 8.05 -2.92 1.63
N LEU A 127 7.59 -3.05 2.87
CA LEU A 127 8.39 -3.00 4.10
C LEU A 127 8.01 -4.13 5.05
N ASN A 128 8.99 -4.57 5.86
CA ASN A 128 8.74 -5.32 7.08
C ASN A 128 9.49 -4.64 8.24
N PHE A 129 8.84 -4.44 9.38
CA PHE A 129 9.47 -3.86 10.57
C PHE A 129 8.76 -4.30 11.85
N LYS A 130 9.39 -4.06 12.98
CA LYS A 130 8.84 -4.33 14.31
C LYS A 130 8.60 -3.04 15.08
N SER A 131 7.49 -2.98 15.82
CA SER A 131 7.19 -1.89 16.73
C SER A 131 6.35 -2.42 17.91
N GLY A 132 6.81 -2.22 19.13
CA GLY A 132 6.21 -2.85 20.31
C GLY A 132 6.24 -4.38 20.20
N VAL A 133 5.08 -5.02 20.38
CA VAL A 133 4.93 -6.47 20.22
C VAL A 133 4.60 -6.88 18.76
N SER A 134 4.37 -5.89 17.89
CA SER A 134 3.91 -6.13 16.54
C SER A 134 5.05 -6.35 15.56
N GLU A 135 4.85 -7.29 14.66
CA GLU A 135 5.55 -7.37 13.39
C GLU A 135 4.61 -6.88 12.28
N ILE A 136 5.08 -5.91 11.49
CA ILE A 136 4.29 -5.18 10.53
C ILE A 136 4.82 -5.43 9.11
N TRP A 137 3.93 -5.85 8.19
CA TRP A 137 4.19 -5.83 6.76
C TRP A 137 3.43 -4.66 6.15
N GLY A 138 4.13 -3.77 5.48
CA GLY A 138 3.58 -2.62 4.79
C GLY A 138 3.64 -2.80 3.29
N LEU A 139 2.51 -2.57 2.59
CA LEU A 139 2.40 -2.56 1.13
C LEU A 139 1.88 -1.18 0.69
N GLN A 140 2.53 -0.53 -0.27
CA GLN A 140 2.02 0.73 -0.82
C GLN A 140 0.93 0.51 -1.87
N TYR A 141 0.87 -0.66 -2.48
CA TYR A 141 -0.09 -1.08 -3.48
C TYR A 141 -1.25 -1.89 -2.88
N HIS A 142 -2.22 -2.29 -3.72
CA HIS A 142 -3.49 -2.89 -3.33
C HIS A 142 -3.68 -4.32 -3.89
N PRO A 143 -3.11 -5.36 -3.30
CA PRO A 143 -3.35 -6.73 -3.77
C PRO A 143 -4.81 -7.17 -3.62
N GLU A 144 -5.58 -6.52 -2.74
CA GLU A 144 -6.99 -6.80 -2.47
C GLU A 144 -7.95 -6.23 -3.52
N ILE A 145 -7.52 -5.19 -4.26
CA ILE A 145 -8.38 -4.51 -5.25
C ILE A 145 -8.12 -5.06 -6.66
N THR A 146 -9.15 -5.22 -7.47
CA THR A 146 -9.01 -5.61 -8.88
C THR A 146 -8.68 -4.42 -9.78
N TYR A 147 -8.03 -4.67 -10.91
CA TYR A 147 -7.82 -3.62 -11.93
C TYR A 147 -9.14 -3.05 -12.47
N THR A 148 -10.18 -3.88 -12.62
CA THR A 148 -11.52 -3.40 -12.98
C THR A 148 -12.01 -2.35 -11.99
N LYS A 149 -11.85 -2.61 -10.69
CA LYS A 149 -12.23 -1.63 -9.65
C LYS A 149 -11.36 -0.38 -9.69
N MET A 150 -10.07 -0.50 -10.03
CA MET A 150 -9.21 0.66 -10.24
C MET A 150 -9.66 1.52 -11.43
N VAL A 151 -10.10 0.91 -12.53
CA VAL A 151 -10.69 1.63 -13.67
C VAL A 151 -11.95 2.40 -13.23
N ASP A 152 -12.83 1.80 -12.42
CA ASP A 152 -14.01 2.49 -11.88
C ASP A 152 -13.61 3.70 -11.03
N ILE A 153 -12.58 3.56 -10.18
CA ILE A 153 -12.06 4.66 -9.35
C ILE A 153 -11.49 5.77 -10.23
N ILE A 154 -10.76 5.45 -11.28
CA ILE A 154 -10.22 6.45 -12.23
C ILE A 154 -11.36 7.20 -12.91
N LYS A 155 -12.36 6.50 -13.44
CA LYS A 155 -13.53 7.11 -14.07
C LYS A 155 -14.27 8.05 -13.10
N PHE A 156 -14.52 7.59 -11.89
CA PHE A 156 -15.17 8.38 -10.83
C PHE A 156 -14.37 9.64 -10.45
N ARG A 157 -13.04 9.54 -10.43
CA ARG A 157 -12.14 10.65 -10.05
C ARG A 157 -11.60 11.45 -11.24
N LYS A 158 -12.05 11.20 -12.46
CA LYS A 158 -11.53 11.77 -13.72
C LYS A 158 -11.31 13.28 -13.62
N ASP A 159 -12.34 14.05 -13.27
CA ASP A 159 -12.24 15.51 -13.15
C ASP A 159 -11.22 15.97 -12.10
N THR A 160 -11.14 15.26 -11.00
CA THR A 160 -10.14 15.56 -9.95
C THR A 160 -8.73 15.27 -10.42
N LEU A 161 -8.53 14.18 -11.16
CA LEU A 161 -7.23 13.79 -11.71
C LEU A 161 -6.73 14.78 -12.76
N ILE A 162 -7.63 15.30 -13.59
CA ILE A 162 -7.30 16.32 -14.61
C ILE A 162 -7.15 17.69 -13.94
N LYS A 163 -8.20 18.22 -13.30
CA LYS A 163 -8.31 19.63 -12.92
C LYS A 163 -7.58 19.99 -11.61
N LYS A 164 -7.55 19.05 -10.63
CA LYS A 164 -6.98 19.34 -9.28
C LYS A 164 -5.61 18.70 -9.08
N ARG A 165 -5.38 17.54 -9.64
CA ARG A 165 -4.14 16.79 -9.42
C ARG A 165 -3.15 16.92 -10.58
N ASN A 166 -3.58 17.43 -11.73
CA ASN A 166 -2.78 17.58 -12.96
C ASN A 166 -2.02 16.29 -13.32
N ARG A 167 -2.72 15.14 -13.21
CA ARG A 167 -2.15 13.82 -13.52
C ARG A 167 -2.38 13.39 -14.94
N PHE A 168 -3.39 13.96 -15.56
CA PHE A 168 -3.71 13.82 -16.98
C PHE A 168 -3.99 15.21 -17.53
N LYS A 169 -3.59 15.41 -18.76
CA LYS A 169 -3.83 16.66 -19.49
C LYS A 169 -5.30 16.86 -19.79
N ASP A 170 -5.93 15.78 -20.25
CA ASP A 170 -7.32 15.78 -20.72
C ASP A 170 -7.96 14.39 -20.57
N GLU A 171 -9.21 14.28 -21.03
CA GLU A 171 -9.97 13.03 -20.98
C GLU A 171 -9.40 11.96 -21.91
N GLN A 172 -8.79 12.34 -23.04
CA GLN A 172 -8.17 11.40 -23.95
C GLN A 172 -6.99 10.68 -23.30
N GLU A 173 -6.19 11.40 -22.55
CA GLU A 173 -5.06 10.80 -21.82
C GLU A 173 -5.56 9.85 -20.72
N VAL A 174 -6.66 10.20 -20.02
CA VAL A 174 -7.31 9.28 -19.05
C VAL A 174 -7.77 7.99 -19.75
N ASN A 175 -8.42 8.11 -20.92
CA ASN A 175 -8.91 6.95 -21.67
C ASN A 175 -7.75 6.07 -22.16
N ASN A 176 -6.67 6.65 -22.64
CA ASN A 176 -5.47 5.92 -23.06
C ASN A 176 -4.88 5.15 -21.87
N HIS A 177 -4.84 5.78 -20.69
CA HIS A 177 -4.36 5.12 -19.46
C HIS A 177 -5.30 3.99 -19.01
N ILE A 178 -6.61 4.17 -19.11
CA ILE A 178 -7.59 3.10 -18.84
C ILE A 178 -7.38 1.93 -19.79
N ASN A 179 -7.19 2.19 -21.08
CA ASN A 179 -6.93 1.15 -22.08
C ASN A 179 -5.67 0.35 -21.73
N PHE A 180 -4.61 1.02 -21.29
CA PHE A 180 -3.40 0.35 -20.80
C PHE A 180 -3.69 -0.58 -19.62
N ILE A 181 -4.49 -0.16 -18.64
CA ILE A 181 -4.88 -1.01 -17.50
C ILE A 181 -5.77 -2.17 -17.97
N GLN A 182 -6.58 -2.00 -19.00
CA GLN A 182 -7.43 -3.07 -19.55
C GLN A 182 -6.60 -4.21 -20.14
N GLU A 183 -5.42 -3.96 -20.67
CA GLU A 183 -4.50 -5.03 -21.10
C GLU A 183 -4.02 -5.85 -19.89
N GLU A 184 -3.73 -5.20 -18.76
CA GLU A 184 -3.38 -5.90 -17.52
C GLU A 184 -4.54 -6.77 -17.00
N ILE A 185 -5.80 -6.35 -17.18
CA ILE A 185 -6.97 -7.16 -16.78
C ILE A 185 -6.97 -8.51 -17.51
N LYS A 186 -6.60 -8.53 -18.81
CA LYS A 186 -6.59 -9.75 -19.62
C LYS A 186 -5.60 -10.80 -19.15
N ILE A 187 -4.48 -10.37 -18.58
CA ILE A 187 -3.37 -11.25 -18.16
C ILE A 187 -3.30 -11.46 -16.65
N SER A 188 -3.94 -10.60 -15.86
CA SER A 188 -3.90 -10.64 -14.39
C SER A 188 -4.64 -11.86 -13.86
N LYS A 189 -3.94 -12.70 -13.08
CA LYS A 189 -4.54 -13.84 -12.37
C LYS A 189 -4.83 -13.44 -10.92
N LYS A 190 -6.07 -13.68 -10.47
CA LYS A 190 -6.51 -13.40 -9.08
C LYS A 190 -5.56 -14.03 -8.06
N ASP A 191 -5.21 -15.28 -8.26
CA ASP A 191 -4.39 -16.04 -7.31
C ASP A 191 -3.00 -15.45 -7.14
N PHE A 192 -2.38 -15.03 -8.25
CA PHE A 192 -1.08 -14.35 -8.22
C PHE A 192 -1.17 -12.96 -7.58
N ARG A 193 -2.21 -12.19 -7.91
CA ARG A 193 -2.43 -10.86 -7.32
C ARG A 193 -2.60 -10.91 -5.81
N MET A 194 -3.25 -11.95 -5.29
CA MET A 194 -3.59 -12.10 -3.87
C MET A 194 -2.56 -12.89 -3.06
N LEU A 195 -1.38 -13.20 -3.61
CA LEU A 195 -0.37 -13.98 -2.89
C LEU A 195 0.03 -13.37 -1.56
N GLU A 196 0.24 -12.05 -1.50
CA GLU A 196 0.64 -11.37 -0.28
C GLU A 196 -0.40 -11.54 0.84
N LEU A 197 -1.70 -11.44 0.50
CA LEU A 197 -2.77 -11.66 1.48
C LEU A 197 -2.83 -13.11 1.95
N ARG A 198 -2.71 -14.08 1.03
CA ARG A 198 -2.68 -15.50 1.38
C ARG A 198 -1.48 -15.86 2.23
N ASN A 199 -0.30 -15.37 1.83
CA ASN A 199 0.93 -15.62 2.55
C ASN A 199 0.87 -15.01 3.96
N TRP A 200 0.32 -13.79 4.08
CA TRP A 200 0.14 -13.17 5.38
C TRP A 200 -0.83 -13.95 6.28
N LEU A 201 -1.94 -14.46 5.74
CA LEU A 201 -2.84 -15.35 6.49
C LEU A 201 -2.13 -16.62 6.98
N ASN A 202 -1.21 -17.18 6.19
CA ASN A 202 -0.38 -18.31 6.62
C ASN A 202 0.66 -17.93 7.69
N ILE A 203 1.09 -16.66 7.75
CA ILE A 203 2.02 -16.15 8.77
C ILE A 203 1.34 -16.00 10.14
N ILE A 204 0.04 -15.74 10.17
CA ILE A 204 -0.71 -15.55 11.43
C ILE A 204 -1.29 -16.83 12.00
N ASN A 205 -1.41 -17.89 11.19
CA ASN A 205 -1.84 -19.24 11.61
C ASN A 205 -0.65 -20.08 12.07
#